data_c08550b2c5e1ad7c6f33fbfd54831443
#
_entry.id   c08550b2c5e1ad7c6f33fbfd54831443
#
_cell.length_a   1.000
_cell.length_b   1.000
_cell.length_c   1.000
_cell.angle_alpha   90.00
_cell.angle_beta   90.00
_cell.angle_gamma   90.00
#
_symmetry.space_group_name_H-M   'P 1'
#
loop_
_entity.id
_entity.type
_entity.pdbx_description
1 polymer ?
#
loop_
_entity_poly.entity_id
_entity_poly.type
_entity_poly.pdbx_seq_one_letter_code
_entity_poly.pdbx_strand_id
1 'polypeptide(L)'
;MNTGDIREQKIETLNELISVTRDSARFYGEASTEAKNPQLQSLFRSMADSKNGIVGALSREVRSEGAEPDKQGSFSGSLHRLYGEVRGKLDSDDYGYVSQLEASEDRMLHAYRDVLEDNDTPQTVKSVVSEYLPKVQAQHDLMRDRKWAMKGDNRAH
;
A
#
# COMPACT_ATOMS: atom_id res chain seq x y z
N MET A 1 -17.31 -16.13 19.71
CA MET A 1 -16.99 -16.30 18.28
C MET A 1 -16.36 -17.67 18.09
N ASN A 2 -16.84 -18.45 17.15
CA ASN A 2 -16.31 -19.79 16.92
C ASN A 2 -15.06 -19.73 16.02
N THR A 3 -14.35 -20.85 15.92
CA THR A 3 -13.10 -20.94 15.18
C THR A 3 -13.29 -20.62 13.68
N GLY A 4 -14.43 -21.02 13.10
CA GLY A 4 -14.73 -20.76 11.71
C GLY A 4 -14.89 -19.26 11.41
N ASP A 5 -15.56 -18.54 12.33
CA ASP A 5 -15.75 -17.09 12.17
C ASP A 5 -14.43 -16.34 12.29
N ILE A 6 -13.56 -16.77 13.19
CA ILE A 6 -12.24 -16.17 13.37
C ILE A 6 -11.40 -16.39 12.11
N ARG A 7 -11.45 -17.60 11.54
CA ARG A 7 -10.72 -17.92 10.32
C ARG A 7 -11.21 -17.06 9.14
N GLU A 8 -12.52 -16.95 8.95
CA GLU A 8 -13.09 -16.14 7.87
C GLU A 8 -12.70 -14.68 8.02
N GLN A 9 -12.75 -14.14 9.23
CA GLN A 9 -12.37 -12.77 9.52
C GLN A 9 -10.89 -12.54 9.24
N LYS A 10 -10.04 -13.49 9.60
CA LYS A 10 -8.60 -13.44 9.30
C LYS A 10 -8.37 -13.34 7.79
N ILE A 11 -9.01 -14.23 7.02
CA ILE A 11 -8.85 -14.28 5.56
C ILE A 11 -9.35 -12.98 4.94
N GLU A 12 -10.51 -12.50 5.36
CA GLU A 12 -11.08 -11.27 4.84
C GLU A 12 -10.19 -10.06 5.10
N THR A 13 -9.71 -9.91 6.32
CA THR A 13 -8.83 -8.79 6.69
C THR A 13 -7.52 -8.83 5.92
N LEU A 14 -6.91 -10.01 5.81
CA LEU A 14 -5.67 -10.17 5.04
C LEU A 14 -5.88 -9.85 3.56
N ASN A 15 -7.00 -10.28 2.99
CA ASN A 15 -7.30 -9.99 1.59
C ASN A 15 -7.53 -8.49 1.34
N GLU A 16 -8.10 -7.77 2.29
CA GLU A 16 -8.22 -6.31 2.20
C GLU A 16 -6.84 -5.64 2.16
N LEU A 17 -5.93 -6.07 3.03
CA LEU A 17 -4.57 -5.54 3.07
C LEU A 17 -3.78 -5.92 1.82
N ILE A 18 -3.96 -7.15 1.33
CA ILE A 18 -3.35 -7.59 0.07
C ILE A 18 -3.80 -6.67 -1.07
N SER A 19 -5.08 -6.37 -1.15
CA SER A 19 -5.64 -5.54 -2.20
C SER A 19 -5.04 -4.14 -2.19
N VAL A 20 -5.02 -3.47 -1.04
CA VAL A 20 -4.47 -2.11 -0.94
C VAL A 20 -2.97 -2.09 -1.22
N THR A 21 -2.25 -3.10 -0.77
CA THR A 21 -0.80 -3.19 -0.97
C THR A 21 -0.47 -3.49 -2.43
N ARG A 22 -1.23 -4.36 -3.07
CA ARG A 22 -1.06 -4.69 -4.48
C ARG A 22 -1.34 -3.48 -5.37
N ASP A 23 -2.37 -2.71 -5.06
CA ASP A 23 -2.68 -1.49 -5.80
C ASP A 23 -1.55 -0.46 -5.66
N SER A 24 -0.98 -0.34 -4.47
CA SER A 24 0.18 0.51 -4.24
C SER A 24 1.38 0.06 -5.09
N ALA A 25 1.67 -1.24 -5.11
CA ALA A 25 2.76 -1.79 -5.91
C ALA A 25 2.56 -1.47 -7.40
N ARG A 26 1.34 -1.66 -7.88
CA ARG A 26 1.01 -1.39 -9.29
C ARG A 26 1.19 0.09 -9.63
N PHE A 27 0.75 0.96 -8.74
CA PHE A 27 0.88 2.40 -8.92
C PHE A 27 2.34 2.83 -9.01
N TYR A 28 3.19 2.32 -8.11
CA TYR A 28 4.63 2.57 -8.17
C TYR A 28 5.24 2.03 -9.47
N GLY A 29 4.82 0.84 -9.90
CA GLY A 29 5.28 0.27 -11.16
C GLY A 29 4.97 1.16 -12.35
N GLU A 30 3.75 1.66 -12.43
CA GLU A 30 3.35 2.58 -13.50
C GLU A 30 4.13 3.89 -13.42
N ALA A 31 4.26 4.47 -12.22
CA ALA A 31 5.00 5.71 -12.02
C ALA A 31 6.48 5.55 -12.41
N SER A 32 7.06 4.37 -12.17
CA SER A 32 8.45 4.12 -12.52
C SER A 32 8.72 4.19 -14.02
N THR A 33 7.72 3.90 -14.86
CA THR A 33 7.85 4.00 -16.31
C THR A 33 7.55 5.39 -16.84
N GLU A 34 6.77 6.17 -16.11
CA GLU A 34 6.33 7.49 -16.57
C GLU A 34 7.19 8.64 -16.04
N ALA A 35 7.84 8.46 -14.90
CA ALA A 35 8.69 9.49 -14.30
C ALA A 35 9.86 9.80 -15.22
N LYS A 36 10.28 11.06 -15.28
CA LYS A 36 11.36 11.51 -16.15
C LYS A 36 12.72 11.43 -15.47
N ASN A 37 12.77 11.67 -14.17
CA ASN A 37 14.02 11.63 -13.41
C ASN A 37 14.44 10.18 -13.17
N PRO A 38 15.66 9.77 -13.62
CA PRO A 38 16.13 8.39 -13.44
C PRO A 38 16.21 7.94 -11.98
N GLN A 39 16.52 8.85 -11.06
CA GLN A 39 16.55 8.52 -9.63
C GLN A 39 15.16 8.19 -9.11
N LEU A 40 14.13 8.92 -9.56
CA LEU A 40 12.75 8.62 -9.20
C LEU A 40 12.27 7.33 -9.84
N GLN A 41 12.65 7.06 -11.09
CA GLN A 41 12.32 5.77 -11.73
C GLN A 41 12.84 4.61 -10.89
N SER A 42 14.09 4.69 -10.44
CA SER A 42 14.71 3.66 -9.59
C SER A 42 14.03 3.54 -8.24
N LEU A 43 13.74 4.68 -7.62
CA LEU A 43 13.04 4.70 -6.32
C LEU A 43 11.67 4.04 -6.44
N PHE A 44 10.89 4.41 -7.44
CA PHE A 44 9.53 3.87 -7.62
C PHE A 44 9.57 2.38 -7.90
N ARG A 45 10.54 1.91 -8.70
CA ARG A 45 10.71 0.48 -8.96
C ARG A 45 11.05 -0.28 -7.68
N SER A 46 11.94 0.26 -6.87
CA SER A 46 12.31 -0.30 -5.57
C SER A 46 11.10 -0.36 -4.63
N MET A 47 10.28 0.68 -4.62
CA MET A 47 9.07 0.72 -3.80
C MET A 47 8.05 -0.32 -4.28
N ALA A 48 7.88 -0.48 -5.59
CA ALA A 48 7.00 -1.50 -6.15
C ALA A 48 7.44 -2.90 -5.73
N ASP A 49 8.73 -3.19 -5.82
CA ASP A 49 9.28 -4.49 -5.42
C ASP A 49 9.05 -4.75 -3.93
N SER A 50 9.25 -3.75 -3.10
CA SER A 50 9.03 -3.86 -1.65
C SER A 50 7.56 -4.14 -1.34
N LYS A 51 6.64 -3.42 -1.98
CA LYS A 51 5.20 -3.65 -1.80
C LYS A 51 4.81 -5.06 -2.24
N ASN A 52 5.33 -5.53 -3.36
CA ASN A 52 5.08 -6.90 -3.82
C ASN A 52 5.61 -7.94 -2.84
N GLY A 53 6.71 -7.67 -2.15
CA GLY A 53 7.22 -8.53 -1.08
C GLY A 53 6.22 -8.64 0.08
N ILE A 54 5.61 -7.55 0.46
CA ILE A 54 4.58 -7.54 1.52
C ILE A 54 3.35 -8.34 1.04
N VAL A 55 2.91 -8.12 -0.20
CA VAL A 55 1.80 -8.89 -0.79
C VAL A 55 2.08 -10.39 -0.71
N GLY A 56 3.31 -10.81 -1.05
CA GLY A 56 3.71 -12.21 -0.96
C GLY A 56 3.61 -12.76 0.44
N ALA A 57 4.06 -12.00 1.44
CA ALA A 57 4.01 -12.41 2.84
C ALA A 57 2.56 -12.54 3.34
N LEU A 58 1.71 -11.56 3.04
CA LEU A 58 0.30 -11.61 3.43
C LEU A 58 -0.43 -12.75 2.72
N SER A 59 -0.07 -13.00 1.46
CA SER A 59 -0.65 -14.10 0.67
C SER A 59 -0.31 -15.46 1.27
N ARG A 60 0.90 -15.64 1.77
CA ARG A 60 1.29 -16.88 2.45
C ARG A 60 0.44 -17.12 3.70
N GLU A 61 0.11 -16.07 4.42
CA GLU A 61 -0.77 -16.19 5.60
C GLU A 61 -2.18 -16.64 5.20
N VAL A 62 -2.72 -16.13 4.08
CA VAL A 62 -4.03 -16.58 3.57
C VAL A 62 -3.96 -18.05 3.19
N ARG A 63 -2.89 -18.46 2.49
CA ARG A 63 -2.72 -19.85 2.07
C ARG A 63 -2.54 -20.80 3.27
N SER A 64 -1.93 -20.32 4.35
CA SER A 64 -1.77 -21.13 5.56
C SER A 64 -3.12 -21.49 6.18
N GLU A 65 -4.16 -20.72 5.87
CA GLU A 65 -5.53 -21.01 6.32
C GLU A 65 -6.29 -21.89 5.31
N GLY A 66 -5.62 -22.38 4.27
CA GLY A 66 -6.25 -23.22 3.25
C GLY A 66 -7.05 -22.46 2.22
N ALA A 67 -6.89 -21.14 2.16
CA ALA A 67 -7.61 -20.28 1.21
C ALA A 67 -6.64 -19.74 0.16
N GLU A 68 -7.19 -19.24 -0.94
CA GLU A 68 -6.41 -18.54 -1.96
C GLU A 68 -6.53 -17.04 -1.76
N PRO A 69 -5.43 -16.28 -1.94
CA PRO A 69 -5.51 -14.83 -1.91
C PRO A 69 -6.42 -14.31 -3.01
N ASP A 70 -7.17 -13.28 -2.70
CA ASP A 70 -8.07 -12.63 -3.66
C ASP A 70 -7.22 -11.91 -4.71
N LYS A 71 -7.39 -12.27 -5.98
CA LYS A 71 -6.61 -11.71 -7.08
C LYS A 71 -7.14 -10.36 -7.55
N GLN A 72 -8.43 -10.09 -7.28
CA GLN A 72 -9.08 -8.89 -7.80
C GLN A 72 -9.33 -7.82 -6.74
N GLY A 73 -9.00 -8.13 -5.51
CA GLY A 73 -9.19 -7.20 -4.41
C GLY A 73 -10.65 -7.03 -4.04
N SER A 74 -11.02 -7.55 -2.87
CA SER A 74 -12.34 -7.34 -2.29
C SER A 74 -12.39 -6.06 -1.46
N PHE A 75 -11.32 -5.26 -1.48
CA PHE A 75 -11.26 -4.04 -0.70
C PHE A 75 -12.35 -3.07 -1.17
N SER A 76 -12.85 -2.26 -0.24
CA SER A 76 -14.01 -1.41 -0.52
C SER A 76 -13.85 -0.63 -1.82
N GLY A 77 -14.93 -0.55 -2.61
CA GLY A 77 -14.95 0.19 -3.85
C GLY A 77 -14.51 1.65 -3.72
N SER A 78 -14.59 2.21 -2.49
CA SER A 78 -14.12 3.56 -2.22
C SER A 78 -12.61 3.68 -2.34
N LEU A 79 -11.84 2.67 -1.91
CA LEU A 79 -10.38 2.71 -2.02
C LEU A 79 -9.95 2.56 -3.49
N HIS A 80 -10.58 1.65 -4.23
CA HIS A 80 -10.35 1.50 -5.66
C HIS A 80 -10.65 2.80 -6.41
N ARG A 81 -11.73 3.47 -6.05
CA ARG A 81 -12.08 4.77 -6.63
C ARG A 81 -11.01 5.82 -6.36
N LEU A 82 -10.47 5.84 -5.13
CA LEU A 82 -9.41 6.78 -4.78
C LEU A 82 -8.16 6.56 -5.62
N TYR A 83 -7.74 5.31 -5.79
CA TYR A 83 -6.59 5.00 -6.66
C TYR A 83 -6.90 5.31 -8.12
N GLY A 84 -8.10 5.01 -8.58
CA GLY A 84 -8.52 5.32 -9.94
C GLY A 84 -8.55 6.81 -10.23
N GLU A 85 -9.06 7.62 -9.30
CA GLU A 85 -9.07 9.07 -9.41
C GLU A 85 -7.67 9.64 -9.41
N VAL A 86 -6.80 9.12 -8.57
CA VAL A 86 -5.39 9.52 -8.51
C VAL A 86 -4.73 9.20 -9.85
N ARG A 87 -4.93 8.01 -10.39
CA ARG A 87 -4.37 7.62 -11.69
C ARG A 87 -4.87 8.49 -12.83
N GLY A 88 -6.14 8.88 -12.80
CA GLY A 88 -6.70 9.76 -13.82
C GLY A 88 -6.09 11.15 -13.84
N LYS A 89 -5.42 11.54 -12.75
CA LYS A 89 -4.74 12.84 -12.63
C LYS A 89 -3.24 12.75 -12.86
N LEU A 90 -2.72 11.56 -13.20
CA LEU A 90 -1.28 11.32 -13.30
C LEU A 90 -0.66 11.71 -14.65
N ASP A 91 -1.37 12.45 -15.46
CA ASP A 91 -0.76 13.09 -16.62
C ASP A 91 -0.01 14.34 -16.13
N SER A 92 0.99 14.11 -15.30
CA SER A 92 1.64 15.17 -14.56
C SER A 92 3.16 14.98 -14.52
N ASP A 93 3.85 15.96 -13.96
CA ASP A 93 5.30 15.94 -13.82
C ASP A 93 5.74 15.02 -12.69
N ASP A 94 7.04 14.93 -12.49
CA ASP A 94 7.62 14.08 -11.45
C ASP A 94 7.13 14.46 -10.04
N TYR A 95 6.98 15.75 -9.76
CA TYR A 95 6.41 16.19 -8.49
C TYR A 95 4.99 15.69 -8.30
N GLY A 96 4.19 15.71 -9.36
CA GLY A 96 2.83 15.17 -9.34
C GLY A 96 2.81 13.70 -8.95
N TYR A 97 3.70 12.89 -9.53
CA TYR A 97 3.81 11.47 -9.17
C TYR A 97 4.19 11.29 -7.70
N VAL A 98 5.20 12.01 -7.23
CA VAL A 98 5.62 11.92 -5.82
C VAL A 98 4.48 12.32 -4.88
N SER A 99 3.77 13.40 -5.20
CA SER A 99 2.65 13.88 -4.40
C SER A 99 1.52 12.85 -4.31
N GLN A 100 1.17 12.23 -5.44
CA GLN A 100 0.11 11.22 -5.50
C GLN A 100 0.52 9.94 -4.77
N LEU A 101 1.78 9.53 -4.93
CA LEU A 101 2.29 8.33 -4.25
C LEU A 101 2.39 8.54 -2.74
N GLU A 102 2.75 9.75 -2.30
CA GLU A 102 2.75 10.07 -0.87
C GLU A 102 1.34 9.98 -0.29
N ALA A 103 0.34 10.50 -0.99
CA ALA A 103 -1.05 10.38 -0.56
C ALA A 103 -1.49 8.92 -0.49
N SER A 104 -1.04 8.10 -1.44
CA SER A 104 -1.29 6.66 -1.45
C SER A 104 -0.67 5.97 -0.23
N GLU A 105 0.59 6.34 0.12
CA GLU A 105 1.26 5.81 1.31
C GLU A 105 0.51 6.17 2.58
N ASP A 106 -0.02 7.38 2.66
CA ASP A 106 -0.79 7.83 3.82
C ASP A 106 -2.04 6.96 4.01
N ARG A 107 -2.76 6.68 2.95
CA ARG A 107 -3.94 5.81 2.99
C ARG A 107 -3.58 4.39 3.40
N MET A 108 -2.49 3.86 2.87
CA MET A 108 -2.03 2.51 3.18
C MET A 108 -1.65 2.40 4.67
N LEU A 109 -0.92 3.40 5.17
CA LEU A 109 -0.52 3.45 6.57
C LEU A 109 -1.75 3.47 7.48
N HIS A 110 -2.76 4.26 7.13
CA HIS A 110 -4.02 4.31 7.88
C HIS A 110 -4.72 2.95 7.88
N ALA A 111 -4.78 2.28 6.73
CA ALA A 111 -5.41 0.97 6.64
C ALA A 111 -4.73 -0.06 7.55
N TYR A 112 -3.40 -0.06 7.59
CA TYR A 112 -2.64 -0.97 8.46
C TYR A 112 -2.86 -0.65 9.93
N ARG A 113 -2.88 0.63 10.29
CA ARG A 113 -3.13 1.05 11.67
C ARG A 113 -4.56 0.72 12.12
N ASP A 114 -5.54 0.92 11.25
CA ASP A 114 -6.93 0.61 11.55
C ASP A 114 -7.11 -0.87 11.90
N VAL A 115 -6.41 -1.75 11.18
CA VAL A 115 -6.44 -3.19 11.47
C VAL A 115 -5.90 -3.45 12.88
N LEU A 116 -4.81 -2.78 13.27
CA LEU A 116 -4.23 -2.95 14.60
C LEU A 116 -5.10 -2.40 15.73
N GLU A 117 -5.82 -1.33 15.46
CA GLU A 117 -6.66 -0.66 16.46
C GLU A 117 -8.04 -1.30 16.61
N ASP A 118 -8.49 -2.06 15.62
CA ASP A 118 -9.79 -2.71 15.65
C ASP A 118 -9.75 -3.89 16.63
N ASN A 119 -10.61 -3.85 17.66
CA ASN A 119 -10.69 -4.89 18.67
C ASN A 119 -11.16 -6.23 18.10
N ASP A 120 -11.86 -6.21 16.97
CA ASP A 120 -12.39 -7.43 16.34
C ASP A 120 -11.35 -8.12 15.46
N THR A 121 -10.21 -7.47 15.17
CA THR A 121 -9.15 -8.10 14.38
C THR A 121 -8.52 -9.27 15.14
N PRO A 122 -8.46 -10.47 14.54
CA PRO A 122 -7.80 -11.61 15.18
C PRO A 122 -6.34 -11.30 15.53
N GLN A 123 -5.86 -11.83 16.67
CA GLN A 123 -4.51 -11.57 17.15
C GLN A 123 -3.44 -12.03 16.16
N THR A 124 -3.70 -13.12 15.43
CA THR A 124 -2.77 -13.62 14.41
C THR A 124 -2.57 -12.61 13.29
N VAL A 125 -3.63 -11.89 12.89
CA VAL A 125 -3.54 -10.82 11.89
C VAL A 125 -2.76 -9.64 12.45
N LYS A 126 -3.05 -9.24 13.70
CA LYS A 126 -2.33 -8.14 14.35
C LYS A 126 -0.83 -8.40 14.40
N SER A 127 -0.44 -9.66 14.68
CA SER A 127 0.97 -10.04 14.73
C SER A 127 1.67 -9.84 13.37
N VAL A 128 1.02 -10.28 12.29
CA VAL A 128 1.57 -10.13 10.94
C VAL A 128 1.65 -8.66 10.56
N VAL A 129 0.59 -7.90 10.80
CA VAL A 129 0.54 -6.48 10.47
C VAL A 129 1.59 -5.70 11.26
N SER A 130 1.77 -6.02 12.54
CA SER A 130 2.79 -5.38 13.38
C SER A 130 4.19 -5.61 12.85
N GLU A 131 4.44 -6.75 12.21
CA GLU A 131 5.73 -7.04 11.60
C GLU A 131 6.05 -6.11 10.44
N TYR A 132 5.04 -5.75 9.62
CA TYR A 132 5.24 -4.94 8.41
C TYR A 132 4.97 -3.45 8.62
N LEU A 133 4.31 -3.07 9.72
CA LEU A 133 3.98 -1.66 9.97
C LEU A 133 5.21 -0.75 9.98
N PRO A 134 6.34 -1.10 10.62
CA PRO A 134 7.51 -0.23 10.59
C PRO A 134 8.02 0.04 9.17
N LYS A 135 7.95 -0.94 8.30
CA LYS A 135 8.35 -0.78 6.90
C LYS A 135 7.39 0.14 6.16
N VAL A 136 6.08 -0.04 6.35
CA VAL A 136 5.06 0.83 5.75
C VAL A 136 5.24 2.27 6.24
N GLN A 137 5.48 2.44 7.54
CA GLN A 137 5.75 3.76 8.12
C GLN A 137 6.99 4.41 7.51
N ALA A 138 8.09 3.66 7.39
CA ALA A 138 9.33 4.17 6.82
C ALA A 138 9.14 4.59 5.36
N GLN A 139 8.37 3.83 4.60
CA GLN A 139 8.09 4.15 3.19
C GLN A 139 7.21 5.41 3.08
N HIS A 140 6.24 5.55 3.96
CA HIS A 140 5.43 6.76 4.05
C HIS A 140 6.32 7.97 4.32
N ASP A 141 7.19 7.87 5.31
CA ASP A 141 8.06 8.98 5.70
C ASP A 141 9.03 9.35 4.57
N LEU A 142 9.56 8.37 3.86
CA LEU A 142 10.45 8.59 2.73
C LEU A 142 9.76 9.38 1.62
N MET A 143 8.53 9.01 1.27
CA MET A 143 7.79 9.70 0.22
C MET A 143 7.38 11.11 0.66
N ARG A 144 7.01 11.27 1.93
CA ARG A 144 6.71 12.59 2.50
C ARG A 144 7.93 13.51 2.40
N ASP A 145 9.08 13.01 2.79
CA ASP A 145 10.32 13.80 2.78
C ASP A 145 10.73 14.16 1.37
N ARG A 146 10.56 13.23 0.43
CA ARG A 146 10.83 13.49 -0.99
C ARG A 146 9.90 14.56 -1.54
N LYS A 147 8.62 14.48 -1.20
CA LYS A 147 7.64 15.49 -1.61
C LYS A 147 8.03 16.88 -1.10
N TRP A 148 8.39 16.98 0.17
CA TRP A 148 8.78 18.26 0.77
C TRP A 148 10.05 18.82 0.13
N ALA A 149 11.06 17.98 -0.14
CA ALA A 149 12.28 18.41 -0.80
C ALA A 149 11.98 18.97 -2.20
N MET A 150 11.15 18.27 -2.98
CA MET A 150 10.79 18.72 -4.33
C MET A 150 9.94 19.98 -4.31
N LYS A 151 9.07 20.12 -3.32
CA LYS A 151 8.25 21.32 -3.15
C LYS A 151 9.13 22.54 -2.86
N GLY A 152 10.17 22.38 -2.02
CA GLY A 152 11.14 23.41 -1.76
C GLY A 152 11.89 23.83 -3.01
N ASP A 153 12.34 22.86 -3.80
CA ASP A 153 13.01 23.11 -5.07
C ASP A 153 12.11 23.85 -6.06
N ASN A 154 10.84 23.46 -6.16
CA ASN A 154 9.87 24.13 -7.02
C ASN A 154 9.62 25.57 -6.61
N ARG A 155 9.67 25.87 -5.32
CA ARG A 155 9.51 27.24 -4.81
C ARG A 155 10.74 28.11 -5.07
N ALA A 156 11.91 27.49 -5.20
CA ALA A 156 13.17 28.20 -5.48
C ALA A 156 13.26 28.65 -6.93
N HIS A 157 12.43 28.13 -7.79
CA HIS A 157 12.34 28.47 -9.19
C HIS A 157 11.08 29.28 -9.49
#